data_17bcf73eb3d7a8464eb685df48887c40
#
_entry.id   17bcf73eb3d7a8464eb685df48887c40
#
_cell.length_a   1.000
_cell.length_b   1.000
_cell.length_c   1.000
_cell.angle_alpha   90.00
_cell.angle_beta   90.00
_cell.angle_gamma   90.00
#
_symmetry.space_group_name_H-M   'P 1'
#
loop_
_entity.id
_entity.type
_entity.pdbx_description
1 polymer ?
#
loop_
_entity_poly.entity_id
_entity_poly.type
_entity_poly.pdbx_seq_one_letter_code
_entity_poly.pdbx_strand_id
1 'polypeptide(L)'
;MLPLTHHLLKLMKRNHEGVVINLASFAGDFPTPLMSVYSATKAFIDTWTRAMSAENKEDGVVFLSAKPYLTESNMSRTRASLMVPTARRMAHAILARVGTTTSVSPYWAHNIFEFVVRCMPERMRLVKFRAAMLKTAAALKRRMQRQAKEAEDKKEK
;
A
#
# COMPACT_ATOMS: atom_id res chain seq x y z
N MET A 1 11.61 5.46 -8.24
CA MET A 1 11.25 6.35 -7.13
C MET A 1 12.43 7.20 -6.68
N LEU A 2 13.51 6.66 -6.11
CA LEU A 2 14.63 7.43 -5.55
C LEU A 2 15.24 8.47 -6.52
N PRO A 3 15.64 8.13 -7.76
CA PRO A 3 16.23 9.10 -8.67
C PRO A 3 15.28 10.25 -9.01
N LEU A 4 14.01 9.96 -9.23
CA LEU A 4 12.98 10.96 -9.53
C LEU A 4 12.81 11.95 -8.36
N THR A 5 12.66 11.42 -7.14
CA THR A 5 12.53 12.27 -5.95
C THR A 5 13.79 13.12 -5.74
N HIS A 6 14.97 12.54 -5.89
CA HIS A 6 16.23 13.29 -5.74
C HIS A 6 16.34 14.45 -6.75
N HIS A 7 15.92 14.21 -7.99
CA HIS A 7 15.94 15.25 -9.02
C HIS A 7 14.94 16.38 -8.72
N LEU A 8 13.69 16.03 -8.39
CA LEU A 8 12.65 17.01 -8.12
C LEU A 8 12.85 17.73 -6.79
N LEU A 9 13.47 17.08 -5.80
CA LEU A 9 13.70 17.67 -4.48
C LEU A 9 14.55 18.94 -4.55
N LYS A 10 15.54 19.01 -5.44
CA LYS A 10 16.35 20.22 -5.64
C LYS A 10 15.49 21.41 -6.05
N LEU A 11 14.50 21.20 -6.90
CA LEU A 11 13.58 22.23 -7.35
C LEU A 11 12.62 22.63 -6.20
N MET A 12 12.06 21.66 -5.51
CA MET A 12 11.15 21.88 -4.36
C MET A 12 11.84 22.68 -3.25
N LYS A 13 13.09 22.35 -2.92
CA LYS A 13 13.89 23.09 -1.93
C LYS A 13 14.14 24.54 -2.34
N ARG A 14 14.43 24.80 -3.61
CA ARG A 14 14.62 26.19 -4.11
C ARG A 14 13.36 27.04 -3.97
N ASN A 15 12.21 26.42 -4.17
CA ASN A 15 10.92 27.10 -4.11
C ASN A 15 10.35 27.14 -2.68
N HIS A 16 10.99 26.46 -1.71
CA HIS A 16 10.47 26.23 -0.37
C HIS A 16 9.03 25.67 -0.37
N GLU A 17 8.68 24.89 -1.40
CA GLU A 17 7.35 24.33 -1.59
C GLU A 17 7.43 23.00 -2.34
N GLY A 18 6.78 21.98 -1.79
CA GLY A 18 6.68 20.69 -2.46
C GLY A 18 5.96 19.65 -1.62
N VAL A 19 5.31 18.70 -2.31
CA VAL A 19 4.65 17.55 -1.68
C VAL A 19 5.08 16.28 -2.37
N VAL A 20 5.57 15.32 -1.59
CA VAL A 20 5.94 13.98 -2.04
C VAL A 20 5.07 12.96 -1.34
N ILE A 21 4.16 12.32 -2.08
CA ILE A 21 3.31 11.26 -1.56
C ILE A 21 3.80 9.91 -2.09
N ASN A 22 4.29 9.07 -1.19
CA ASN A 22 4.73 7.73 -1.52
C ASN A 22 3.68 6.69 -1.11
N LEU A 23 3.34 5.80 -2.04
CA LEU A 23 2.40 4.71 -1.79
C LEU A 23 3.15 3.49 -1.25
N ALA A 24 3.25 3.39 0.07
CA ALA A 24 3.68 2.20 0.77
C ALA A 24 2.56 1.12 0.78
N SER A 25 2.36 0.41 1.83
CA SER A 25 1.27 -0.55 2.00
C SER A 25 1.17 -0.97 3.47
N PHE A 26 -0.01 -1.34 3.92
CA PHE A 26 -0.21 -2.06 5.17
C PHE A 26 0.74 -3.29 5.31
N ALA A 27 1.00 -4.01 4.21
CA ALA A 27 1.92 -5.14 4.21
C ALA A 27 3.39 -4.75 4.51
N GLY A 28 3.75 -3.47 4.47
CA GLY A 28 5.06 -2.98 4.88
C GLY A 28 5.24 -2.90 6.40
N ASP A 29 4.15 -2.85 7.16
CA ASP A 29 4.20 -2.76 8.62
C ASP A 29 4.42 -4.12 9.29
N PHE A 30 4.18 -5.21 8.57
CA PHE A 30 4.22 -6.56 9.12
C PHE A 30 4.88 -7.55 8.16
N PRO A 31 5.72 -8.47 8.65
CA PRO A 31 6.22 -9.57 7.83
C PRO A 31 5.05 -10.36 7.24
N THR A 32 4.97 -10.44 5.91
CA THR A 32 3.88 -11.11 5.21
C THR A 32 4.41 -12.33 4.46
N PRO A 33 4.21 -13.55 5.00
CA PRO A 33 4.63 -14.78 4.33
C PRO A 33 4.04 -14.90 2.92
N LEU A 34 4.81 -15.43 1.97
CA LEU A 34 4.51 -15.54 0.54
C LEU A 34 4.46 -14.21 -0.23
N MET A 35 4.68 -13.09 0.48
CA MET A 35 4.85 -11.75 -0.11
C MET A 35 6.07 -11.03 0.50
N SER A 36 7.12 -11.76 0.86
CA SER A 36 8.27 -11.25 1.59
C SER A 36 8.96 -10.08 0.89
N VAL A 37 9.26 -10.21 -0.41
CA VAL A 37 9.88 -9.15 -1.22
C VAL A 37 8.97 -7.94 -1.32
N TYR A 38 7.66 -8.14 -1.53
CA TYR A 38 6.69 -7.05 -1.59
C TYR A 38 6.62 -6.29 -0.26
N SER A 39 6.45 -7.01 0.86
CA SER A 39 6.37 -6.37 2.18
C SER A 39 7.66 -5.63 2.55
N ALA A 40 8.83 -6.24 2.28
CA ALA A 40 10.13 -5.57 2.48
C ALA A 40 10.27 -4.29 1.63
N THR A 41 9.87 -4.33 0.36
CA THR A 41 9.87 -3.15 -0.51
C THR A 41 8.95 -2.05 0.02
N LYS A 42 7.77 -2.40 0.55
CA LYS A 42 6.83 -1.44 1.10
C LYS A 42 7.28 -0.87 2.44
N ALA A 43 7.95 -1.68 3.27
CA ALA A 43 8.62 -1.23 4.48
C ALA A 43 9.75 -0.23 4.18
N PHE A 44 10.56 -0.53 3.16
CA PHE A 44 11.60 0.39 2.68
C PHE A 44 11.00 1.75 2.28
N ILE A 45 9.92 1.77 1.51
CA ILE A 45 9.25 3.01 1.08
C ILE A 45 8.79 3.82 2.30
N ASP A 46 8.16 3.19 3.29
CA ASP A 46 7.69 3.89 4.49
C ASP A 46 8.86 4.47 5.29
N THR A 47 9.85 3.66 5.60
CA THR A 47 11.02 4.07 6.39
C THR A 47 11.78 5.20 5.69
N TRP A 48 12.03 5.06 4.39
CA TRP A 48 12.71 6.08 3.59
C TRP A 48 11.91 7.39 3.55
N THR A 49 10.61 7.34 3.35
CA THR A 49 9.76 8.54 3.32
C THR A 49 9.80 9.29 4.65
N ARG A 50 9.78 8.58 5.77
CA ARG A 50 9.86 9.17 7.12
C ARG A 50 11.22 9.82 7.37
N ALA A 51 12.31 9.17 6.95
CA ALA A 51 13.65 9.73 7.04
C ALA A 51 13.76 11.02 6.21
N MET A 52 13.32 10.98 4.94
CA MET A 52 13.30 12.15 4.05
C MET A 52 12.46 13.29 4.59
N SER A 53 11.35 12.99 5.28
CA SER A 53 10.53 14.00 5.94
C SER A 53 11.30 14.72 7.05
N ALA A 54 12.06 13.99 7.86
CA ALA A 54 12.86 14.56 8.94
C ALA A 54 14.03 15.39 8.39
N GLU A 55 14.72 14.90 7.35
CA GLU A 55 15.85 15.56 6.73
C GLU A 55 15.50 16.89 6.01
N ASN A 56 14.25 17.00 5.54
CA ASN A 56 13.81 18.15 4.71
C ASN A 56 12.70 18.99 5.38
N LYS A 57 12.58 18.88 6.70
CA LYS A 57 11.53 19.58 7.47
C LYS A 57 11.59 21.10 7.33
N GLU A 58 12.80 21.65 7.26
CA GLU A 58 13.04 23.10 7.19
C GLU A 58 12.99 23.64 5.75
N ASP A 59 13.00 22.75 4.75
CA ASP A 59 13.02 23.12 3.34
C ASP A 59 11.62 23.41 2.75
N GLY A 60 10.56 23.37 3.55
CA GLY A 60 9.18 23.55 3.09
C GLY A 60 8.63 22.38 2.26
N VAL A 61 9.30 21.22 2.27
CA VAL A 61 8.88 20.03 1.51
C VAL A 61 8.18 19.02 2.41
N VAL A 62 6.94 18.72 2.07
CA VAL A 62 6.11 17.77 2.83
C VAL A 62 6.25 16.37 2.25
N PHE A 63 6.57 15.39 3.08
CA PHE A 63 6.60 13.98 2.72
C PHE A 63 5.49 13.22 3.43
N LEU A 64 4.77 12.37 2.69
CA LEU A 64 3.73 11.49 3.22
C LEU A 64 3.90 10.06 2.70
N SER A 65 4.03 9.10 3.60
CA SER A 65 3.90 7.68 3.33
C SER A 65 2.48 7.23 3.58
N ALA A 66 1.74 6.95 2.53
CA ALA A 66 0.40 6.38 2.62
C ALA A 66 0.46 4.85 2.57
N LYS A 67 -0.15 4.20 3.57
CA LYS A 67 -0.16 2.73 3.74
C LYS A 67 -1.57 2.16 3.56
N PRO A 68 -2.13 2.17 2.34
CA PRO A 68 -3.44 1.57 2.12
C PRO A 68 -3.38 0.04 2.33
N TYR A 69 -4.50 -0.52 2.79
CA TYR A 69 -4.79 -1.93 2.68
C TYR A 69 -5.48 -2.20 1.34
N LEU A 70 -6.52 -3.05 1.29
CA LEU A 70 -7.23 -3.33 0.05
C LEU A 70 -8.03 -2.10 -0.42
N THR A 71 -7.86 -1.75 -1.69
CA THR A 71 -8.60 -0.69 -2.37
C THR A 71 -9.19 -1.26 -3.65
N GLU A 72 -10.41 -0.87 -4.00
CA GLU A 72 -11.02 -1.24 -5.27
C GLU A 72 -10.18 -0.73 -6.44
N SER A 73 -9.70 -1.66 -7.25
CA SER A 73 -8.89 -1.35 -8.44
C SER A 73 -8.89 -2.54 -9.40
N ASN A 74 -8.47 -2.28 -10.64
CA ASN A 74 -8.28 -3.35 -11.62
C ASN A 74 -7.22 -4.38 -11.16
N MET A 75 -6.25 -3.95 -10.36
CA MET A 75 -5.22 -4.83 -9.81
C MET A 75 -5.77 -5.73 -8.70
N SER A 76 -6.51 -5.17 -7.75
CA SER A 76 -7.05 -5.93 -6.61
C SER A 76 -8.23 -6.81 -7.02
N ARG A 77 -8.94 -6.43 -8.10
CA ARG A 77 -10.18 -7.09 -8.57
C ARG A 77 -11.21 -7.32 -7.46
N THR A 78 -11.19 -6.48 -6.44
CA THR A 78 -12.09 -6.52 -5.30
C THR A 78 -13.15 -5.44 -5.46
N ARG A 79 -14.40 -5.76 -5.16
CA ARG A 79 -15.49 -4.78 -5.18
C ARG A 79 -15.45 -3.88 -3.93
N ALA A 80 -15.93 -2.66 -4.07
CA ALA A 80 -16.04 -1.73 -2.96
C ALA A 80 -16.89 -2.31 -1.83
N SER A 81 -16.44 -2.09 -0.60
CA SER A 81 -17.11 -2.45 0.64
C SER A 81 -16.68 -1.51 1.76
N LEU A 82 -17.17 -1.71 2.98
CA LEU A 82 -16.74 -0.94 4.15
C LEU A 82 -15.21 -1.03 4.37
N MET A 83 -14.62 -2.21 4.15
CA MET A 83 -13.17 -2.46 4.30
C MET A 83 -12.39 -2.26 3.01
N VAL A 84 -13.06 -2.05 1.88
CA VAL A 84 -12.43 -1.85 0.56
C VAL A 84 -12.99 -0.57 -0.04
N PRO A 85 -12.40 0.59 0.25
CA PRO A 85 -12.84 1.85 -0.32
C PRO A 85 -12.60 1.87 -1.83
N THR A 86 -13.39 2.69 -2.54
CA THR A 86 -13.11 3.01 -3.94
C THR A 86 -11.79 3.77 -4.06
N ALA A 87 -11.13 3.70 -5.22
CA ALA A 87 -9.89 4.44 -5.47
C ALA A 87 -10.05 5.95 -5.21
N ARG A 88 -11.21 6.53 -5.57
CA ARG A 88 -11.51 7.94 -5.30
C ARG A 88 -11.56 8.26 -3.80
N ARG A 89 -12.26 7.43 -3.01
CA ARG A 89 -12.32 7.60 -1.54
C ARG A 89 -10.94 7.47 -0.91
N MET A 90 -10.14 6.52 -1.39
CA MET A 90 -8.77 6.34 -0.90
C MET A 90 -7.91 7.56 -1.23
N ALA A 91 -7.97 8.09 -2.45
CA ALA A 91 -7.23 9.28 -2.85
C ALA A 91 -7.59 10.50 -1.99
N HIS A 92 -8.88 10.76 -1.76
CA HIS A 92 -9.32 11.83 -0.85
C HIS A 92 -8.81 11.62 0.58
N ALA A 93 -8.85 10.39 1.10
CA ALA A 93 -8.33 10.09 2.43
C ALA A 93 -6.81 10.32 2.55
N ILE A 94 -6.04 10.02 1.49
CA ILE A 94 -4.60 10.29 1.43
C ILE A 94 -4.35 11.81 1.41
N LEU A 95 -5.00 12.54 0.51
CA LEU A 95 -4.81 13.98 0.37
C LEU A 95 -5.16 14.74 1.65
N ALA A 96 -6.19 14.32 2.37
CA ALA A 96 -6.58 14.91 3.66
C ALA A 96 -5.52 14.70 4.76
N ARG A 97 -4.51 13.87 4.54
CA ARG A 97 -3.42 13.62 5.51
C ARG A 97 -2.12 14.35 5.18
N VAL A 98 -2.04 15.00 4.04
CA VAL A 98 -0.87 15.79 3.64
C VAL A 98 -0.64 16.91 4.66
N GLY A 99 0.58 17.03 5.13
CA GLY A 99 0.97 18.04 6.12
C GLY A 99 0.57 17.72 7.56
N THR A 100 -0.28 16.71 7.82
CA THR A 100 -0.70 16.36 9.19
C THR A 100 0.15 15.25 9.81
N THR A 101 0.73 14.37 9.01
CA THR A 101 1.55 13.23 9.44
C THR A 101 2.49 12.80 8.34
N THR A 102 3.54 12.07 8.69
CA THR A 102 4.54 11.56 7.73
C THR A 102 4.26 10.12 7.28
N SER A 103 3.48 9.36 8.05
CA SER A 103 3.14 7.96 7.74
C SER A 103 1.77 7.62 8.32
N VAL A 104 0.88 7.06 7.51
CA VAL A 104 -0.48 6.75 7.95
C VAL A 104 -1.16 5.68 7.10
N SER A 105 -2.06 4.89 7.74
CA SER A 105 -3.14 4.19 7.06
C SER A 105 -4.28 5.20 6.84
N PRO A 106 -4.47 5.74 5.62
CA PRO A 106 -5.28 6.95 5.43
C PRO A 106 -6.78 6.73 5.62
N TYR A 107 -7.27 5.52 5.36
CA TYR A 107 -8.69 5.18 5.47
C TYR A 107 -9.01 4.66 6.86
N TRP A 108 -10.05 5.18 7.49
CA TRP A 108 -10.39 4.93 8.91
C TRP A 108 -10.55 3.44 9.24
N ALA A 109 -11.22 2.66 8.37
CA ALA A 109 -11.41 1.22 8.62
C ALA A 109 -10.08 0.44 8.53
N HIS A 110 -9.15 0.88 7.66
CA HIS A 110 -7.80 0.32 7.60
C HIS A 110 -7.01 0.64 8.87
N ASN A 111 -7.18 1.84 9.42
CA ASN A 111 -6.51 2.25 10.66
C ASN A 111 -6.96 1.39 11.84
N ILE A 112 -8.27 1.16 11.98
CA ILE A 112 -8.81 0.26 13.00
C ILE A 112 -8.27 -1.17 12.81
N PHE A 113 -8.29 -1.67 11.57
CA PHE A 113 -7.77 -2.99 11.26
C PHE A 113 -6.27 -3.12 11.58
N GLU A 114 -5.48 -2.11 11.24
CA GLU A 114 -4.05 -2.04 11.58
C GLU A 114 -3.84 -2.10 13.10
N PHE A 115 -4.61 -1.32 13.85
CA PHE A 115 -4.55 -1.34 15.32
C PHE A 115 -4.82 -2.72 15.88
N VAL A 116 -5.91 -3.39 15.44
CA VAL A 116 -6.24 -4.75 15.87
C VAL A 116 -5.11 -5.74 15.54
N VAL A 117 -4.54 -5.63 14.35
CA VAL A 117 -3.42 -6.50 13.93
C VAL A 117 -2.16 -6.23 14.76
N ARG A 118 -1.88 -4.98 15.12
CA ARG A 118 -0.74 -4.64 16.00
C ARG A 118 -0.87 -5.23 17.39
N CYS A 119 -2.08 -5.36 17.92
CA CYS A 119 -2.35 -5.99 19.22
C CYS A 119 -2.16 -7.51 19.20
N MET A 120 -2.09 -8.15 18.04
CA MET A 120 -1.88 -9.60 17.95
C MET A 120 -0.39 -9.97 18.14
N PRO A 121 -0.08 -11.05 18.87
CA PRO A 121 1.28 -11.60 18.93
C PRO A 121 1.82 -11.94 17.53
N GLU A 122 3.10 -11.71 17.30
CA GLU A 122 3.73 -11.89 15.99
C GLU A 122 3.52 -13.29 15.40
N ARG A 123 3.70 -14.33 16.21
CA ARG A 123 3.46 -15.73 15.78
C ARG A 123 2.05 -15.93 15.22
N MET A 124 1.04 -15.38 15.87
CA MET A 124 -0.34 -15.45 15.39
C MET A 124 -0.53 -14.70 14.08
N ARG A 125 0.06 -13.50 13.94
CA ARG A 125 0.01 -12.73 12.70
C ARG A 125 0.58 -13.51 11.54
N LEU A 126 1.79 -14.06 11.71
CA LEU A 126 2.47 -14.85 10.67
C LEU A 126 1.63 -16.04 10.20
N VAL A 127 1.04 -16.80 11.14
CA VAL A 127 0.18 -17.95 10.80
C VAL A 127 -1.08 -17.49 10.05
N LYS A 128 -1.76 -16.44 10.53
CA LYS A 128 -2.98 -15.91 9.89
C LYS A 128 -2.68 -15.32 8.52
N PHE A 129 -1.60 -14.55 8.37
CA PHE A 129 -1.22 -13.98 7.07
C PHE A 129 -0.82 -15.06 6.07
N ARG A 130 -0.05 -16.07 6.48
CA ARG A 130 0.26 -17.22 5.63
C ARG A 130 -0.99 -17.93 5.15
N ALA A 131 -1.92 -18.20 6.05
CA ALA A 131 -3.19 -18.85 5.69
C ALA A 131 -4.03 -18.00 4.72
N ALA A 132 -4.11 -16.69 4.94
CA ALA A 132 -4.80 -15.76 4.05
C ALA A 132 -4.15 -15.72 2.65
N MET A 133 -2.83 -15.66 2.57
CA MET A 133 -2.10 -15.65 1.29
C MET A 133 -2.26 -16.96 0.52
N LEU A 134 -2.24 -18.11 1.21
CA LEU A 134 -2.50 -19.42 0.57
C LEU A 134 -3.92 -19.48 -0.01
N LYS A 135 -4.94 -18.99 0.69
CA LYS A 135 -6.31 -18.91 0.17
C LYS A 135 -6.39 -18.03 -1.07
N THR A 136 -5.74 -16.86 -1.04
CA THR A 136 -5.70 -15.93 -2.18
C THR A 136 -4.98 -16.55 -3.38
N ALA A 137 -3.85 -17.21 -3.17
CA ALA A 137 -3.10 -17.91 -4.23
C ALA A 137 -3.93 -19.04 -4.86
N ALA A 138 -4.62 -19.85 -4.04
CA ALA A 138 -5.50 -20.92 -4.53
C ALA A 138 -6.69 -20.36 -5.34
N ALA A 139 -7.29 -19.27 -4.88
CA ALA A 139 -8.38 -18.60 -5.61
C ALA A 139 -7.91 -18.02 -6.95
N LEU A 140 -6.73 -17.43 -6.99
CA LEU A 140 -6.13 -16.91 -8.22
C LEU A 140 -5.85 -18.03 -9.21
N LYS A 141 -5.24 -19.14 -8.76
CA LYS A 141 -4.98 -20.33 -9.60
C LYS A 141 -6.26 -20.87 -10.24
N ARG A 142 -7.33 -21.00 -9.45
CA ARG A 142 -8.63 -21.47 -9.98
C ARG A 142 -9.20 -20.51 -11.02
N ARG A 143 -9.07 -19.19 -10.84
CA ARG A 143 -9.51 -18.20 -11.83
C ARG A 143 -8.72 -18.27 -13.11
N MET A 144 -7.39 -18.40 -13.04
CA MET A 144 -6.53 -18.55 -14.22
C MET A 144 -6.88 -19.79 -15.01
N GLN A 145 -7.11 -20.93 -14.35
CA GLN A 145 -7.53 -22.16 -14.99
C GLN A 145 -8.88 -22.05 -15.72
N ARG A 146 -9.86 -21.35 -15.11
CA ARG A 146 -11.15 -21.08 -15.77
C ARG A 146 -10.98 -20.22 -17.01
N GLN A 147 -10.20 -19.13 -16.90
CA GLN A 147 -9.95 -18.23 -18.04
C GLN A 147 -9.21 -18.95 -19.18
N ALA A 148 -8.25 -19.80 -18.86
CA ALA A 148 -7.55 -20.62 -19.87
C ALA A 148 -8.54 -21.54 -20.62
N LYS A 149 -9.39 -22.25 -19.88
CA LYS A 149 -10.41 -23.12 -20.47
C LYS A 149 -11.41 -22.35 -21.34
N GLU A 150 -11.90 -21.21 -20.89
CA GLU A 150 -12.81 -20.34 -21.67
C GLU A 150 -12.13 -19.81 -22.95
N ALA A 151 -10.82 -19.59 -22.91
CA ALA A 151 -10.07 -19.13 -24.09
C ALA A 151 -9.84 -20.26 -25.10
N GLU A 152 -9.69 -21.51 -24.66
CA GLU A 152 -9.62 -22.71 -25.50
C GLU A 152 -10.97 -23.00 -26.17
N ASP A 153 -12.06 -23.01 -25.40
CA ASP A 153 -13.42 -23.22 -25.91
C ASP A 153 -13.84 -22.16 -26.96
N LYS A 154 -13.26 -20.95 -26.91
CA LYS A 154 -13.50 -19.88 -27.90
C LYS A 154 -12.69 -20.02 -29.17
N LYS A 155 -11.60 -20.78 -29.17
CA LYS A 155 -10.79 -21.03 -30.38
C LYS A 155 -11.29 -22.23 -31.18
N GLU A 156 -12.05 -23.11 -30.53
CA GLU A 156 -12.66 -24.28 -31.16
C GLU A 156 -14.03 -24.02 -31.83
N LYS A 157 -14.58 -22.82 -31.60
CA LYS A 157 -15.81 -22.32 -32.26
C LYS A 157 -15.50 -21.36 -33.39
#